data_61c3d61e3c6682e976815e9d2c278619
#
_entry.id   61c3d61e3c6682e976815e9d2c278619
#
_cell.length_a   1.000
_cell.length_b   1.000
_cell.length_c   1.000
_cell.angle_alpha   90.00
_cell.angle_beta   90.00
_cell.angle_gamma   90.00
#
_symmetry.space_group_name_H-M   'P 1'
#
loop_
_entity.id
_entity.type
_entity.pdbx_description
1 polymer ?
#
loop_
_entity_poly.entity_id
_entity_poly.type
_entity_poly.pdbx_seq_one_letter_code
_entity_poly.pdbx_strand_id
1 'polypeptide(L)'
;MSPGPSATALGRHRNNRAPAPTLITVVANPGHRRLVGFDAAARAAGLPAPGVMPWQDVLRGARPAVAAGPVRIDSPGEDPAVRALLGGPADPHRVEGGAVRHAAFRRALERVRCAVAATPGAWLVNDPDEIAVMFDKPRAHERLRDAGVPVPPGLGTDGRGVVVRSYAELRELMRGSRHPRVFVKPAHGSSASGVLALETSGARVQATTSAELVRTEAGIALFNSLRVRKYRAEEDVAALVDTLCADGVHVETWLPKLTLDGLAVDLRVLVVAGRATHVVARGSRTPMTNLHLGNARVDVDAVRRTVGSAGWDEAMATCVRAAGCFPRTLHVGVDLLFSVDRRRHAVGEVNAFGDLLPGVLHRGRDTWGEQVRALVQGWRPHGTSRPAGREAPDEEQLPCPT
;
A
#
# COMPACT_ATOMS: atom_id res chain seq x y z
N MET A 1 19.52 -82.25 -2.19
CA MET A 1 19.48 -81.03 -2.95
C MET A 1 18.36 -80.18 -2.32
N SER A 2 18.74 -79.24 -1.44
CA SER A 2 17.83 -78.42 -0.65
C SER A 2 17.53 -77.11 -1.37
N PRO A 3 16.30 -76.58 -1.33
CA PRO A 3 16.02 -75.23 -1.77
C PRO A 3 16.26 -74.23 -0.65
N GLY A 4 16.89 -73.09 -0.99
CA GLY A 4 17.22 -72.02 -0.07
C GLY A 4 16.01 -71.09 0.24
N PRO A 5 16.09 -70.27 1.27
CA PRO A 5 14.93 -69.56 1.82
C PRO A 5 14.60 -68.29 1.05
N SER A 6 13.27 -68.08 0.90
CA SER A 6 12.62 -66.91 0.31
C SER A 6 12.81 -65.68 1.16
N ALA A 7 13.26 -64.55 0.56
CA ALA A 7 13.41 -63.25 1.21
C ALA A 7 12.01 -62.56 1.31
N THR A 8 11.59 -62.37 2.55
CA THR A 8 10.36 -61.60 2.89
C THR A 8 10.64 -60.09 2.69
N ALA A 9 9.93 -59.50 1.72
CA ALA A 9 9.94 -58.04 1.49
C ALA A 9 9.19 -57.35 2.61
N LEU A 10 9.93 -56.64 3.46
CA LEU A 10 9.37 -55.67 4.43
C LEU A 10 8.82 -54.45 3.70
N GLY A 11 7.50 -54.42 3.57
CA GLY A 11 6.76 -53.27 3.09
C GLY A 11 7.00 -52.05 4.02
N ARG A 12 7.70 -51.05 3.54
CA ARG A 12 7.74 -49.73 4.17
C ARG A 12 6.40 -49.08 4.03
N HIS A 13 5.56 -49.11 5.07
CA HIS A 13 4.41 -48.27 5.22
C HIS A 13 4.89 -46.79 5.23
N ARG A 14 4.78 -46.10 4.10
CA ARG A 14 4.81 -44.63 4.07
C ARG A 14 3.62 -44.15 4.88
N ASN A 15 3.90 -43.67 6.09
CA ASN A 15 2.93 -42.92 6.90
C ASN A 15 2.49 -41.69 6.10
N ASN A 16 1.41 -41.81 5.36
CA ASN A 16 0.77 -40.71 4.61
C ASN A 16 -0.07 -39.89 5.61
N ARG A 17 0.60 -39.31 6.61
CA ARG A 17 -0.04 -38.33 7.50
C ARG A 17 -0.29 -37.09 6.64
N ALA A 18 -1.56 -36.74 6.41
CA ALA A 18 -1.93 -35.47 5.80
C ALA A 18 -1.17 -34.35 6.54
N PRO A 19 -0.54 -33.40 5.84
CA PRO A 19 0.13 -32.30 6.50
C PRO A 19 -0.84 -31.60 7.45
N ALA A 20 -0.39 -31.32 8.67
CA ALA A 20 -1.21 -30.58 9.65
C ALA A 20 -1.74 -29.30 9.01
N PRO A 21 -3.00 -28.92 9.26
CA PRO A 21 -3.59 -27.74 8.66
C PRO A 21 -2.72 -26.52 9.01
N THR A 22 -2.37 -25.74 7.98
CA THR A 22 -1.52 -24.56 8.13
C THR A 22 -2.26 -23.49 8.94
N LEU A 23 -1.80 -23.21 10.16
CA LEU A 23 -2.34 -22.12 10.96
C LEU A 23 -1.77 -20.77 10.46
N ILE A 24 -2.65 -19.85 10.11
CA ILE A 24 -2.27 -18.50 9.69
C ILE A 24 -2.38 -17.56 10.90
N THR A 25 -1.37 -16.75 11.16
CA THR A 25 -1.47 -15.63 12.13
C THR A 25 -1.72 -14.33 11.37
N VAL A 26 -2.62 -13.49 11.87
CA VAL A 26 -2.90 -12.16 11.31
C VAL A 26 -2.63 -11.09 12.34
N VAL A 27 -1.72 -10.17 12.02
CA VAL A 27 -1.52 -8.93 12.79
C VAL A 27 -2.62 -7.97 12.39
N ALA A 28 -3.59 -7.70 13.26
CA ALA A 28 -4.80 -6.95 12.90
C ALA A 28 -5.47 -6.29 14.11
N ASN A 29 -6.45 -5.44 13.86
CA ASN A 29 -7.39 -4.98 14.88
C ASN A 29 -8.51 -6.02 15.01
N PRO A 30 -8.76 -6.59 16.21
CA PRO A 30 -9.84 -7.54 16.44
C PRO A 30 -11.19 -6.98 16.00
N GLY A 31 -12.00 -7.80 15.32
CA GLY A 31 -13.31 -7.40 14.79
C GLY A 31 -13.30 -6.49 13.57
N HIS A 32 -12.13 -6.06 13.11
CA HIS A 32 -12.05 -5.23 11.90
C HIS A 32 -12.48 -6.01 10.65
N ARG A 33 -13.19 -5.33 9.73
CA ARG A 33 -13.77 -5.94 8.49
C ARG A 33 -12.75 -6.69 7.63
N ARG A 34 -11.46 -6.31 7.64
CA ARG A 34 -10.40 -7.02 6.91
C ARG A 34 -10.13 -8.39 7.51
N LEU A 35 -9.99 -8.44 8.85
CA LEU A 35 -9.80 -9.69 9.57
C LEU A 35 -11.01 -10.62 9.39
N VAL A 36 -12.23 -10.08 9.52
CA VAL A 36 -13.48 -10.84 9.30
C VAL A 36 -13.55 -11.43 7.89
N GLY A 37 -13.22 -10.63 6.86
CA GLY A 37 -13.20 -11.11 5.48
C GLY A 37 -12.12 -12.17 5.24
N PHE A 38 -10.92 -11.98 5.81
CA PHE A 38 -9.84 -12.96 5.69
C PHE A 38 -10.17 -14.28 6.43
N ASP A 39 -10.74 -14.23 7.62
CA ASP A 39 -11.21 -15.41 8.37
C ASP A 39 -12.28 -16.18 7.57
N ALA A 40 -13.27 -15.49 7.02
CA ALA A 40 -14.28 -16.10 6.18
C ALA A 40 -13.69 -16.82 4.95
N ALA A 41 -12.72 -16.19 4.28
CA ALA A 41 -12.02 -16.77 3.14
C ALA A 41 -11.18 -18.00 3.55
N ALA A 42 -10.49 -17.95 4.70
CA ALA A 42 -9.72 -19.07 5.22
C ALA A 42 -10.62 -20.27 5.54
N ARG A 43 -11.74 -20.05 6.23
CA ARG A 43 -12.74 -21.09 6.51
C ARG A 43 -13.36 -21.69 5.24
N ALA A 44 -13.68 -20.85 4.26
CA ALA A 44 -14.19 -21.31 2.96
C ALA A 44 -13.18 -22.20 2.20
N ALA A 45 -11.89 -22.01 2.47
CA ALA A 45 -10.81 -22.85 1.93
C ALA A 45 -10.49 -24.08 2.82
N GLY A 46 -11.26 -24.35 3.87
CA GLY A 46 -11.05 -25.48 4.79
C GLY A 46 -9.90 -25.28 5.78
N LEU A 47 -9.40 -24.06 5.94
CA LEU A 47 -8.35 -23.74 6.91
C LEU A 47 -8.95 -23.45 8.31
N PRO A 48 -8.17 -23.65 9.38
CA PRO A 48 -8.55 -23.19 10.72
C PRO A 48 -8.75 -21.66 10.74
N ALA A 49 -9.52 -21.18 11.72
CA ALA A 49 -9.58 -19.75 12.01
C ALA A 49 -8.15 -19.19 12.24
N PRO A 50 -7.79 -18.03 11.68
CA PRO A 50 -6.49 -17.46 11.90
C PRO A 50 -6.29 -17.05 13.36
N GLY A 51 -5.07 -17.26 13.87
CA GLY A 51 -4.63 -16.63 15.12
C GLY A 51 -4.54 -15.12 14.94
N VAL A 52 -4.87 -14.35 15.97
CA VAL A 52 -4.84 -12.88 15.90
C VAL A 52 -3.75 -12.34 16.81
N MET A 53 -2.90 -11.47 16.24
CA MET A 53 -1.94 -10.64 16.95
C MET A 53 -2.47 -9.20 16.95
N PRO A 54 -3.04 -8.68 18.05
CA PRO A 54 -3.63 -7.36 18.06
C PRO A 54 -2.58 -6.25 17.87
N TRP A 55 -2.87 -5.26 17.01
CA TRP A 55 -2.00 -4.10 16.85
C TRP A 55 -1.75 -3.34 18.15
N GLN A 56 -2.74 -3.26 19.03
CA GLN A 56 -2.57 -2.60 20.33
C GLN A 56 -1.48 -3.27 21.17
N ASP A 57 -1.41 -4.60 21.16
CA ASP A 57 -0.41 -5.35 21.92
C ASP A 57 0.99 -5.16 21.34
N VAL A 58 1.10 -5.22 20.00
CA VAL A 58 2.36 -4.94 19.28
C VAL A 58 2.86 -3.52 19.61
N LEU A 59 1.98 -2.53 19.57
CA LEU A 59 2.34 -1.12 19.81
C LEU A 59 2.73 -0.87 21.27
N ARG A 60 2.13 -1.59 22.23
CA ARG A 60 2.52 -1.53 23.66
C ARG A 60 3.79 -2.30 24.00
N GLY A 61 4.38 -3.00 23.01
CA GLY A 61 5.61 -3.76 23.21
C GLY A 61 5.39 -5.16 23.79
N ALA A 62 4.17 -5.67 23.82
CA ALA A 62 3.91 -7.06 24.16
C ALA A 62 4.67 -7.98 23.17
N ARG A 63 5.10 -9.16 23.69
CA ARG A 63 5.67 -10.23 22.84
C ARG A 63 4.56 -11.26 22.56
N PRO A 64 3.75 -11.02 21.50
CA PRO A 64 2.66 -11.93 21.19
C PRO A 64 3.22 -13.26 20.69
N ALA A 65 2.52 -14.35 21.05
CA ALA A 65 2.84 -15.67 20.55
C ALA A 65 2.53 -15.74 19.03
N VAL A 66 3.50 -16.15 18.24
CA VAL A 66 3.36 -16.42 16.81
C VAL A 66 3.36 -17.93 16.62
N ALA A 67 2.41 -18.46 15.86
CA ALA A 67 2.43 -19.87 15.49
C ALA A 67 3.39 -20.13 14.32
N ALA A 68 3.91 -21.34 14.23
CA ALA A 68 4.61 -21.79 13.03
C ALA A 68 3.65 -21.71 11.82
N GLY A 69 4.07 -21.01 10.76
CA GLY A 69 3.25 -20.81 9.57
C GLY A 69 3.29 -19.37 9.03
N PRO A 70 2.40 -19.04 8.08
CA PRO A 70 2.34 -17.72 7.49
C PRO A 70 1.82 -16.68 8.48
N VAL A 71 2.47 -15.53 8.52
CA VAL A 71 2.06 -14.35 9.30
C VAL A 71 1.71 -13.23 8.33
N ARG A 72 0.42 -12.89 8.31
CA ARG A 72 -0.12 -11.79 7.51
C ARG A 72 -0.19 -10.52 8.35
N ILE A 73 0.29 -9.42 7.82
CA ILE A 73 0.16 -8.10 8.45
C ILE A 73 -0.99 -7.37 7.76
N ASP A 74 -1.95 -6.90 8.55
CA ASP A 74 -3.06 -6.08 8.08
C ASP A 74 -2.89 -4.60 8.47
N SER A 75 -3.70 -3.71 7.91
CA SER A 75 -3.66 -2.29 8.22
C SER A 75 -3.93 -2.02 9.71
N PRO A 76 -3.13 -1.16 10.37
CA PRO A 76 -3.43 -0.68 11.72
C PRO A 76 -4.55 0.37 11.76
N GLY A 77 -5.00 0.87 10.60
CA GLY A 77 -5.98 1.96 10.48
C GLY A 77 -7.37 1.63 11.01
N GLU A 78 -8.19 2.67 11.18
CA GLU A 78 -9.60 2.62 11.57
C GLU A 78 -9.87 2.23 13.05
N ASP A 79 -8.84 2.08 13.89
CA ASP A 79 -8.99 1.85 15.35
C ASP A 79 -8.47 3.07 16.13
N PRO A 80 -9.32 3.76 16.94
CA PRO A 80 -8.92 4.96 17.67
C PRO A 80 -7.80 4.71 18.70
N ALA A 81 -7.80 3.56 19.37
CA ALA A 81 -6.78 3.24 20.37
C ALA A 81 -5.43 2.94 19.71
N VAL A 82 -5.42 2.24 18.57
CA VAL A 82 -4.22 2.03 17.76
C VAL A 82 -3.70 3.36 17.23
N ARG A 83 -4.59 4.24 16.76
CA ARG A 83 -4.20 5.59 16.32
C ARG A 83 -3.55 6.40 17.43
N ALA A 84 -4.11 6.37 18.64
CA ALA A 84 -3.53 7.04 19.82
C ALA A 84 -2.12 6.51 20.15
N LEU A 85 -1.91 5.20 20.07
CA LEU A 85 -0.61 4.55 20.29
C LEU A 85 0.42 4.87 19.19
N LEU A 86 -0.03 5.10 17.96
CA LEU A 86 0.84 5.56 16.86
C LEU A 86 1.26 7.02 17.03
N GLY A 87 0.55 7.81 17.84
CA GLY A 87 0.86 9.20 18.13
C GLY A 87 0.37 10.18 17.08
N GLY A 88 0.82 11.42 17.22
CA GLY A 88 0.37 12.55 16.42
C GLY A 88 -0.83 13.27 17.05
N PRO A 89 -1.49 14.20 16.34
CA PRO A 89 -2.64 14.94 16.85
C PRO A 89 -3.77 14.03 17.33
N ALA A 90 -4.39 14.39 18.44
CA ALA A 90 -5.47 13.62 19.07
C ALA A 90 -6.71 13.53 18.15
N ASP A 91 -7.03 14.63 17.44
CA ASP A 91 -8.15 14.65 16.51
C ASP A 91 -7.88 13.73 15.29
N PRO A 92 -8.75 12.73 15.04
CA PRO A 92 -8.54 11.77 13.95
C PRO A 92 -8.65 12.39 12.56
N HIS A 93 -9.23 13.56 12.44
CA HIS A 93 -9.38 14.26 11.15
C HIS A 93 -8.19 15.16 10.82
N ARG A 94 -7.25 15.37 11.74
CA ARG A 94 -6.04 16.14 11.47
C ARG A 94 -5.19 15.47 10.39
N VAL A 95 -4.78 16.27 9.41
CA VAL A 95 -3.91 15.83 8.31
C VAL A 95 -2.48 15.62 8.81
N GLU A 96 -2.01 16.50 9.67
CA GLU A 96 -0.65 16.54 10.21
C GLU A 96 -0.33 15.31 11.10
N GLY A 97 0.94 15.15 11.44
CA GLY A 97 1.45 14.06 12.28
C GLY A 97 1.68 12.76 11.49
N GLY A 98 1.68 12.81 10.16
CA GLY A 98 1.95 11.66 9.29
C GLY A 98 3.33 11.06 9.54
N ALA A 99 4.36 11.89 9.67
CA ALA A 99 5.74 11.47 9.91
C ALA A 99 5.89 10.75 11.27
N VAL A 100 5.27 11.29 12.32
CA VAL A 100 5.28 10.68 13.67
C VAL A 100 4.62 9.31 13.66
N ARG A 101 3.43 9.21 13.04
CA ARG A 101 2.70 7.93 12.93
C ARG A 101 3.48 6.91 12.10
N HIS A 102 4.10 7.33 11.00
CA HIS A 102 4.92 6.44 10.17
C HIS A 102 6.14 5.91 10.94
N ALA A 103 6.83 6.76 11.69
CA ALA A 103 7.97 6.33 12.52
C ALA A 103 7.54 5.31 13.60
N ALA A 104 6.40 5.54 14.27
CA ALA A 104 5.86 4.60 15.24
C ALA A 104 5.42 3.28 14.59
N PHE A 105 4.80 3.35 13.42
CA PHE A 105 4.39 2.18 12.65
C PHE A 105 5.59 1.34 12.22
N ARG A 106 6.66 1.96 11.73
CA ARG A 106 7.91 1.25 11.41
C ARG A 106 8.48 0.50 12.60
N ARG A 107 8.51 1.11 13.79
CA ARG A 107 8.94 0.42 15.02
C ARG A 107 8.04 -0.76 15.38
N ALA A 108 6.72 -0.64 15.16
CA ALA A 108 5.79 -1.73 15.37
C ALA A 108 5.98 -2.87 14.36
N LEU A 109 6.21 -2.55 13.09
CA LEU A 109 6.54 -3.52 12.04
C LEU A 109 7.83 -4.29 12.37
N GLU A 110 8.83 -3.60 12.91
CA GLU A 110 10.08 -4.22 13.35
C GLU A 110 9.84 -5.24 14.50
N ARG A 111 8.99 -4.91 15.46
CA ARG A 111 8.60 -5.87 16.53
C ARG A 111 7.93 -7.12 15.95
N VAL A 112 7.05 -6.96 14.95
CA VAL A 112 6.43 -8.09 14.25
C VAL A 112 7.51 -8.94 13.56
N ARG A 113 8.46 -8.32 12.87
CA ARG A 113 9.57 -9.01 12.20
C ARG A 113 10.39 -9.82 13.20
N CYS A 114 10.77 -9.22 14.33
CA CYS A 114 11.51 -9.90 15.39
C CYS A 114 10.73 -11.09 15.99
N ALA A 115 9.42 -10.93 16.24
CA ALA A 115 8.58 -12.01 16.76
C ALA A 115 8.49 -13.19 15.79
N VAL A 116 8.35 -12.92 14.48
CA VAL A 116 8.34 -13.96 13.45
C VAL A 116 9.70 -14.64 13.32
N ALA A 117 10.80 -13.88 13.32
CA ALA A 117 12.16 -14.42 13.24
C ALA A 117 12.50 -15.31 14.44
N ALA A 118 11.99 -15.00 15.64
CA ALA A 118 12.18 -15.80 16.85
C ALA A 118 11.33 -17.08 16.89
N THR A 119 10.40 -17.28 15.95
CA THR A 119 9.48 -18.43 15.93
C THR A 119 9.84 -19.41 14.82
N PRO A 120 10.36 -20.60 15.15
CA PRO A 120 10.72 -21.61 14.14
C PRO A 120 9.52 -21.97 13.26
N GLY A 121 9.71 -21.92 11.93
CA GLY A 121 8.68 -22.26 10.95
C GLY A 121 7.66 -21.13 10.67
N ALA A 122 7.71 -20.00 11.37
CA ALA A 122 6.94 -18.81 11.02
C ALA A 122 7.62 -18.04 9.86
N TRP A 123 6.80 -17.35 9.04
CA TRP A 123 7.30 -16.54 7.93
C TRP A 123 6.28 -15.46 7.54
N LEU A 124 6.75 -14.36 7.00
CA LEU A 124 5.93 -13.20 6.67
C LEU A 124 5.26 -13.35 5.30
N VAL A 125 3.97 -13.09 5.24
CA VAL A 125 3.19 -13.03 3.99
C VAL A 125 3.40 -11.70 3.26
N ASN A 126 3.63 -10.65 4.02
CA ASN A 126 3.97 -9.31 3.53
C ASN A 126 5.09 -8.73 4.41
N ASP A 127 6.13 -8.29 3.75
CA ASP A 127 7.38 -7.89 4.38
C ASP A 127 7.26 -6.50 5.05
N PRO A 128 7.68 -6.35 6.33
CA PRO A 128 7.67 -5.09 7.06
C PRO A 128 8.39 -3.93 6.38
N ASP A 129 9.55 -4.16 5.77
CA ASP A 129 10.32 -3.12 5.11
C ASP A 129 9.64 -2.67 3.81
N GLU A 130 9.06 -3.62 3.07
CA GLU A 130 8.30 -3.30 1.87
C GLU A 130 7.01 -2.56 2.20
N ILE A 131 6.31 -2.93 3.29
CA ILE A 131 5.19 -2.16 3.82
C ILE A 131 5.63 -0.73 4.15
N ALA A 132 6.73 -0.57 4.88
CA ALA A 132 7.24 0.75 5.27
C ALA A 132 7.58 1.62 4.06
N VAL A 133 8.15 1.06 2.99
CA VAL A 133 8.41 1.78 1.74
C VAL A 133 7.10 2.16 1.04
N MET A 134 6.10 1.28 0.95
CA MET A 134 4.81 1.61 0.34
C MET A 134 4.04 2.71 1.10
N PHE A 135 4.33 2.91 2.39
CA PHE A 135 3.81 4.01 3.20
C PHE A 135 4.64 5.31 3.12
N ASP A 136 5.73 5.31 2.35
CA ASP A 136 6.61 6.45 2.11
C ASP A 136 6.59 6.78 0.62
N LYS A 137 5.76 7.76 0.23
CA LYS A 137 5.53 8.08 -1.19
C LYS A 137 6.80 8.46 -1.95
N PRO A 138 7.71 9.30 -1.42
CA PRO A 138 9.00 9.56 -2.07
C PRO A 138 9.79 8.29 -2.36
N ARG A 139 9.95 7.43 -1.37
CA ARG A 139 10.72 6.17 -1.51
C ARG A 139 10.04 5.15 -2.41
N ALA A 140 8.71 5.03 -2.33
CA ALA A 140 7.95 4.17 -3.23
C ALA A 140 8.07 4.64 -4.69
N HIS A 141 7.92 5.95 -4.93
CA HIS A 141 8.07 6.56 -6.25
C HIS A 141 9.48 6.33 -6.82
N GLU A 142 10.51 6.55 -6.02
CA GLU A 142 11.91 6.32 -6.41
C GLU A 142 12.15 4.85 -6.79
N ARG A 143 11.71 3.91 -5.95
CA ARG A 143 11.82 2.47 -6.22
C ARG A 143 11.14 2.06 -7.53
N LEU A 144 9.94 2.57 -7.80
CA LEU A 144 9.23 2.30 -9.05
C LEU A 144 9.96 2.89 -10.26
N ARG A 145 10.40 4.14 -10.18
CA ARG A 145 11.15 4.81 -11.24
C ARG A 145 12.44 4.07 -11.57
N ASP A 146 13.22 3.69 -10.56
CA ASP A 146 14.51 3.02 -10.72
C ASP A 146 14.34 1.60 -11.33
N ALA A 147 13.17 0.99 -11.11
CA ALA A 147 12.77 -0.26 -11.76
C ALA A 147 12.16 -0.07 -13.16
N GLY A 148 12.16 1.14 -13.71
CA GLY A 148 11.60 1.44 -15.04
C GLY A 148 10.07 1.35 -15.11
N VAL A 149 9.38 1.39 -13.98
CA VAL A 149 7.91 1.48 -13.95
C VAL A 149 7.50 2.91 -14.27
N PRO A 150 6.60 3.15 -15.24
CA PRO A 150 6.15 4.49 -15.54
C PRO A 150 5.39 5.08 -14.35
N VAL A 151 5.88 6.21 -13.85
CA VAL A 151 5.28 7.03 -12.78
C VAL A 151 5.17 8.48 -13.27
N PRO A 152 4.25 9.30 -12.74
CA PRO A 152 4.29 10.72 -13.01
C PRO A 152 5.65 11.30 -12.57
N PRO A 153 6.32 12.15 -13.38
CA PRO A 153 7.59 12.72 -12.99
C PRO A 153 7.54 13.40 -11.63
N GLY A 154 8.39 12.99 -10.70
CA GLY A 154 8.58 13.66 -9.43
C GLY A 154 9.32 14.99 -9.61
N LEU A 155 8.91 16.03 -8.90
CA LEU A 155 9.58 17.33 -8.89
C LEU A 155 10.43 17.44 -7.63
N GLY A 156 11.66 17.97 -7.79
CA GLY A 156 12.59 18.13 -6.71
C GLY A 156 13.30 16.85 -6.26
N THR A 157 13.17 15.77 -7.01
CA THR A 157 13.87 14.49 -6.76
C THR A 157 14.99 14.32 -7.79
N ASP A 158 16.18 14.76 -7.44
CA ASP A 158 17.41 14.55 -8.22
C ASP A 158 18.12 13.23 -7.85
N GLY A 159 17.40 12.27 -7.25
CA GLY A 159 17.97 11.05 -6.67
C GLY A 159 18.60 11.27 -5.29
N ARG A 160 18.62 12.49 -4.78
CA ARG A 160 19.12 12.87 -3.45
C ARG A 160 18.03 13.42 -2.53
N GLY A 161 16.74 13.34 -2.98
CA GLY A 161 15.59 13.76 -2.18
C GLY A 161 15.57 15.24 -1.89
N VAL A 162 15.45 16.10 -2.93
CA VAL A 162 15.12 17.51 -2.67
C VAL A 162 13.77 17.55 -1.99
N VAL A 163 13.80 17.83 -0.71
CA VAL A 163 12.61 18.00 0.12
C VAL A 163 12.12 19.41 -0.11
N VAL A 164 10.97 19.57 -0.77
CA VAL A 164 10.26 20.85 -0.79
C VAL A 164 9.85 21.19 0.63
N ARG A 165 10.34 22.32 1.15
CA ARG A 165 10.16 22.74 2.55
C ARG A 165 9.15 23.86 2.73
N SER A 166 8.81 24.54 1.63
CA SER A 166 7.91 25.68 1.67
C SER A 166 7.17 25.89 0.36
N TYR A 167 6.11 26.67 0.43
CA TYR A 167 5.39 27.13 -0.75
C TYR A 167 6.29 27.93 -1.72
N ALA A 168 7.18 28.75 -1.18
CA ALA A 168 8.09 29.54 -2.00
C ALA A 168 9.02 28.63 -2.84
N GLU A 169 9.63 27.61 -2.21
CA GLU A 169 10.46 26.61 -2.90
C GLU A 169 9.65 25.84 -3.95
N LEU A 170 8.40 25.43 -3.62
CA LEU A 170 7.52 24.77 -4.55
C LEU A 170 7.23 25.64 -5.78
N ARG A 171 6.92 26.92 -5.59
CA ARG A 171 6.64 27.86 -6.68
C ARG A 171 7.86 28.07 -7.58
N GLU A 172 9.06 28.14 -6.99
CA GLU A 172 10.30 28.24 -7.74
C GLU A 172 10.56 26.96 -8.56
N LEU A 173 10.40 25.80 -7.94
CA LEU A 173 10.52 24.50 -8.59
C LEU A 173 9.54 24.33 -9.77
N MET A 174 8.28 24.71 -9.59
CA MET A 174 7.26 24.66 -10.65
C MET A 174 7.63 25.58 -11.82
N ARG A 175 8.16 26.78 -11.54
CA ARG A 175 8.61 27.73 -12.58
C ARG A 175 9.83 27.19 -13.32
N GLY A 176 10.85 26.75 -12.59
CA GLY A 176 12.11 26.24 -13.16
C GLY A 176 11.89 25.00 -14.03
N SER A 177 11.04 24.08 -13.58
CA SER A 177 10.70 22.85 -14.33
C SER A 177 9.65 23.06 -15.42
N ARG A 178 9.03 24.24 -15.52
CA ARG A 178 7.91 24.56 -16.44
C ARG A 178 6.69 23.65 -16.27
N HIS A 179 6.44 23.20 -15.05
CA HIS A 179 5.24 22.41 -14.72
C HIS A 179 4.22 23.28 -13.96
N PRO A 180 3.22 23.86 -14.66
CA PRO A 180 2.23 24.72 -14.05
C PRO A 180 1.19 23.93 -13.21
N ARG A 181 1.20 22.60 -13.27
CA ARG A 181 0.27 21.72 -12.56
C ARG A 181 1.01 20.58 -11.88
N VAL A 182 0.79 20.46 -10.56
CA VAL A 182 1.42 19.42 -9.74
C VAL A 182 0.42 18.85 -8.73
N PHE A 183 0.72 17.64 -8.25
CA PHE A 183 0.16 17.13 -7.01
C PHE A 183 1.17 17.30 -5.88
N VAL A 184 0.73 17.85 -4.76
CA VAL A 184 1.46 17.86 -3.50
C VAL A 184 0.77 16.85 -2.58
N LYS A 185 1.48 15.81 -2.19
CA LYS A 185 0.95 14.70 -1.39
C LYS A 185 1.73 14.62 -0.08
N PRO A 186 1.09 14.51 1.09
CA PRO A 186 1.81 14.16 2.32
C PRO A 186 2.66 12.90 2.10
N ALA A 187 3.92 12.91 2.51
CA ALA A 187 4.83 11.78 2.31
C ALA A 187 4.28 10.48 2.90
N HIS A 188 3.64 10.57 4.07
CA HIS A 188 3.13 9.44 4.86
C HIS A 188 1.59 9.51 5.05
N GLY A 189 0.85 9.88 4.02
CA GLY A 189 -0.62 9.96 4.05
C GLY A 189 -1.30 8.78 3.39
N SER A 190 -2.56 8.52 3.75
CA SER A 190 -3.44 7.54 3.12
C SER A 190 -4.79 8.17 2.76
N SER A 191 -5.61 7.47 1.97
CA SER A 191 -6.99 7.86 1.65
C SER A 191 -7.16 9.26 1.03
N ALA A 192 -6.16 9.75 0.31
CA ALA A 192 -6.08 11.11 -0.25
C ALA A 192 -6.15 12.24 0.80
N SER A 193 -5.94 11.94 2.09
CA SER A 193 -5.88 12.95 3.15
C SER A 193 -4.76 13.94 2.87
N GLY A 194 -5.07 15.23 2.82
CA GLY A 194 -4.12 16.30 2.58
C GLY A 194 -3.54 16.38 1.16
N VAL A 195 -4.04 15.60 0.21
CA VAL A 195 -3.59 15.69 -1.18
C VAL A 195 -4.07 17.00 -1.79
N LEU A 196 -3.15 17.70 -2.43
CA LEU A 196 -3.37 19.01 -3.05
C LEU A 196 -3.09 18.92 -4.55
N ALA A 197 -4.09 19.21 -5.38
CA ALA A 197 -3.91 19.44 -6.79
C ALA A 197 -3.72 20.96 -7.01
N LEU A 198 -2.46 21.36 -7.29
CA LEU A 198 -2.07 22.76 -7.42
C LEU A 198 -1.88 23.11 -8.89
N GLU A 199 -2.47 24.21 -9.31
CA GLU A 199 -2.33 24.77 -10.65
C GLU A 199 -2.00 26.26 -10.60
N THR A 200 -1.19 26.72 -11.54
CA THR A 200 -0.74 28.11 -11.64
C THR A 200 -0.92 28.62 -13.08
N SER A 201 -1.26 29.88 -13.22
CA SER A 201 -1.33 30.57 -14.52
C SER A 201 -0.92 32.03 -14.33
N GLY A 202 0.32 32.37 -14.65
CA GLY A 202 0.93 33.66 -14.31
C GLY A 202 0.96 33.87 -12.81
N ALA A 203 0.36 34.97 -12.34
CA ALA A 203 0.19 35.28 -10.92
C ALA A 203 -0.96 34.50 -10.23
N ARG A 204 -1.82 33.84 -11.01
CA ARG A 204 -2.96 33.13 -10.43
C ARG A 204 -2.53 31.77 -9.91
N VAL A 205 -3.08 31.39 -8.76
CA VAL A 205 -2.89 30.08 -8.15
C VAL A 205 -4.25 29.50 -7.77
N GLN A 206 -4.39 28.17 -7.90
CA GLN A 206 -5.54 27.45 -7.38
C GLN A 206 -5.09 26.12 -6.81
N ALA A 207 -5.47 25.84 -5.57
CA ALA A 207 -5.33 24.55 -4.93
C ALA A 207 -6.71 23.87 -4.81
N THR A 208 -6.82 22.64 -5.28
CA THR A 208 -8.00 21.79 -5.10
C THR A 208 -7.62 20.65 -4.15
N THR A 209 -8.32 20.52 -3.02
CA THR A 209 -7.94 19.59 -1.95
C THR A 209 -9.14 19.13 -1.12
N SER A 210 -9.01 17.98 -0.44
CA SER A 210 -9.90 17.56 0.64
C SER A 210 -9.52 18.15 2.00
N ALA A 211 -8.38 18.84 2.10
CA ALA A 211 -7.98 19.50 3.34
C ALA A 211 -8.77 20.80 3.56
N GLU A 212 -9.30 20.93 4.75
CA GLU A 212 -9.89 22.17 5.25
C GLU A 212 -8.85 22.92 6.08
N LEU A 213 -8.57 24.16 5.70
CA LEU A 213 -7.64 25.02 6.42
C LEU A 213 -8.43 25.76 7.51
N VAL A 214 -8.00 25.59 8.74
CA VAL A 214 -8.58 26.27 9.91
C VAL A 214 -7.50 27.11 10.59
N ARG A 215 -7.77 28.39 10.78
CA ARG A 215 -6.92 29.28 11.56
C ARG A 215 -7.37 29.27 13.01
N THR A 216 -6.48 28.94 13.92
CA THR A 216 -6.70 28.88 15.36
C THR A 216 -5.76 29.86 16.07
N GLU A 217 -5.97 30.12 17.35
CA GLU A 217 -5.04 30.89 18.17
C GLU A 217 -3.63 30.24 18.24
N ALA A 218 -3.55 28.92 18.14
CA ALA A 218 -2.31 28.16 18.13
C ALA A 218 -1.63 28.11 16.74
N GLY A 219 -2.23 28.71 15.70
CA GLY A 219 -1.72 28.68 14.32
C GLY A 219 -2.67 28.01 13.33
N ILE A 220 -2.11 27.47 12.27
CA ILE A 220 -2.86 26.80 11.20
C ILE A 220 -2.99 25.31 11.49
N ALA A 221 -4.20 24.78 11.23
CA ALA A 221 -4.53 23.37 11.33
C ALA A 221 -5.22 22.90 10.05
N LEU A 222 -4.87 21.70 9.58
CA LEU A 222 -5.51 21.09 8.42
C LEU A 222 -6.36 19.90 8.85
N PHE A 223 -7.62 19.90 8.41
CA PHE A 223 -8.54 18.81 8.70
C PHE A 223 -8.94 18.10 7.41
N ASN A 224 -8.91 16.78 7.40
CA ASN A 224 -9.41 16.00 6.27
C ASN A 224 -10.93 16.09 6.20
N SER A 225 -11.46 16.44 5.05
CA SER A 225 -12.88 16.61 4.79
C SER A 225 -13.32 15.73 3.63
N LEU A 226 -14.57 15.25 3.67
CA LEU A 226 -15.17 14.59 2.51
C LEU A 226 -15.50 15.56 1.38
N ARG A 227 -15.48 16.87 1.66
CA ARG A 227 -15.75 17.92 0.66
C ARG A 227 -14.44 18.36 0.03
N VAL A 228 -14.38 18.32 -1.30
CA VAL A 228 -13.30 18.91 -2.07
C VAL A 228 -13.50 20.42 -2.14
N ARG A 229 -12.47 21.16 -1.72
CA ARG A 229 -12.46 22.63 -1.66
C ARG A 229 -11.50 23.19 -2.70
N LYS A 230 -11.71 24.46 -3.08
CA LYS A 230 -10.81 25.23 -3.95
C LYS A 230 -10.36 26.48 -3.23
N TYR A 231 -9.06 26.65 -3.08
CA TYR A 231 -8.42 27.83 -2.53
C TYR A 231 -7.75 28.60 -3.66
N ARG A 232 -7.97 29.94 -3.72
CA ARG A 232 -7.45 30.82 -4.76
C ARG A 232 -6.68 32.01 -4.20
N ALA A 233 -6.85 32.35 -2.92
CA ALA A 233 -6.00 33.30 -2.23
C ALA A 233 -4.62 32.69 -2.06
N GLU A 234 -3.58 33.40 -2.49
CA GLU A 234 -2.20 32.88 -2.44
C GLU A 234 -1.76 32.59 -1.01
N GLU A 235 -2.18 33.42 -0.06
CA GLU A 235 -1.95 33.22 1.38
C GLU A 235 -2.51 31.92 1.92
N ASP A 236 -3.71 31.51 1.49
CA ASP A 236 -4.34 30.24 1.89
C ASP A 236 -3.60 29.05 1.27
N VAL A 237 -3.21 29.18 -0.01
CA VAL A 237 -2.46 28.13 -0.71
C VAL A 237 -1.08 27.97 -0.10
N ALA A 238 -0.41 29.07 0.24
CA ALA A 238 0.87 29.04 0.93
C ALA A 238 0.75 28.35 2.29
N ALA A 239 -0.23 28.75 3.08
CA ALA A 239 -0.50 28.16 4.39
C ALA A 239 -0.78 26.65 4.32
N LEU A 240 -1.55 26.18 3.33
CA LEU A 240 -1.78 24.76 3.07
C LEU A 240 -0.49 24.01 2.78
N VAL A 241 0.31 24.52 1.84
CA VAL A 241 1.56 23.88 1.42
C VAL A 241 2.58 23.88 2.54
N ASP A 242 2.79 25.01 3.22
CA ASP A 242 3.78 25.12 4.30
C ASP A 242 3.45 24.18 5.46
N THR A 243 2.16 24.05 5.82
CA THR A 243 1.72 23.12 6.86
C THR A 243 1.98 21.65 6.45
N LEU A 244 1.74 21.29 5.18
CA LEU A 244 2.02 19.95 4.68
C LEU A 244 3.53 19.67 4.62
N CYS A 245 4.34 20.67 4.24
CA CYS A 245 5.80 20.55 4.15
C CYS A 245 6.45 20.25 5.50
N ALA A 246 5.86 20.69 6.61
CA ALA A 246 6.37 20.42 7.95
C ALA A 246 6.42 18.91 8.29
N ASP A 247 5.50 18.12 7.73
CA ASP A 247 5.46 16.64 7.85
C ASP A 247 6.15 15.90 6.69
N GLY A 248 6.67 16.67 5.71
CA GLY A 248 7.24 16.15 4.48
C GLY A 248 6.18 15.86 3.40
N VAL A 249 6.55 16.16 2.17
CA VAL A 249 5.69 16.02 1.00
C VAL A 249 6.38 15.29 -0.14
N HIS A 250 5.58 14.65 -0.99
CA HIS A 250 5.94 14.20 -2.32
C HIS A 250 5.27 15.12 -3.34
N VAL A 251 6.06 15.67 -4.26
CA VAL A 251 5.55 16.51 -5.35
C VAL A 251 5.74 15.78 -6.67
N GLU A 252 4.67 15.67 -7.45
CA GLU A 252 4.71 15.05 -8.78
C GLU A 252 3.94 15.88 -9.80
N THR A 253 4.26 15.71 -11.07
CA THR A 253 3.54 16.36 -12.16
C THR A 253 2.12 15.85 -12.24
N TRP A 254 1.18 16.74 -12.51
CA TRP A 254 -0.20 16.36 -12.70
C TRP A 254 -0.40 15.73 -14.09
N LEU A 255 -0.56 14.42 -14.13
CA LEU A 255 -0.95 13.71 -15.35
C LEU A 255 -2.46 13.93 -15.61
N PRO A 256 -2.85 14.58 -16.70
CA PRO A 256 -4.26 14.67 -17.10
C PRO A 256 -4.82 13.27 -17.35
N LYS A 257 -5.81 12.88 -16.53
CA LYS A 257 -6.40 11.53 -16.55
C LYS A 257 -7.37 11.36 -17.70
N LEU A 258 -7.49 10.12 -18.17
CA LEU A 258 -8.60 9.68 -19.02
C LEU A 258 -9.94 10.15 -18.42
N THR A 259 -10.82 10.61 -19.31
CA THR A 259 -12.17 11.05 -18.93
C THR A 259 -13.21 10.16 -19.61
N LEU A 260 -14.16 9.65 -18.81
CA LEU A 260 -15.35 8.94 -19.28
C LEU A 260 -16.59 9.63 -18.71
N ASP A 261 -17.55 9.95 -19.55
CA ASP A 261 -18.82 10.60 -19.18
C ASP A 261 -18.61 11.83 -18.28
N GLY A 262 -17.58 12.63 -18.58
CA GLY A 262 -17.23 13.83 -17.82
C GLY A 262 -16.55 13.58 -16.47
N LEU A 263 -16.20 12.32 -16.16
CA LEU A 263 -15.46 11.95 -14.96
C LEU A 263 -14.00 11.62 -15.29
N ALA A 264 -13.08 12.21 -14.56
CA ALA A 264 -11.68 11.77 -14.57
C ALA A 264 -11.60 10.37 -13.92
N VAL A 265 -10.93 9.42 -14.59
CA VAL A 265 -10.94 8.00 -14.19
C VAL A 265 -9.52 7.52 -13.88
N ASP A 266 -9.40 6.74 -12.82
CA ASP A 266 -8.24 5.90 -12.55
C ASP A 266 -8.67 4.48 -12.12
N LEU A 267 -7.68 3.58 -12.02
CA LEU A 267 -7.91 2.21 -11.60
C LEU A 267 -7.22 1.93 -10.26
N ARG A 268 -7.89 1.20 -9.37
CA ARG A 268 -7.25 0.42 -8.32
C ARG A 268 -7.14 -1.02 -8.80
N VAL A 269 -5.92 -1.50 -9.00
CA VAL A 269 -5.62 -2.88 -9.40
C VAL A 269 -4.98 -3.59 -8.23
N LEU A 270 -5.53 -4.73 -7.82
CA LEU A 270 -4.89 -5.61 -6.85
C LEU A 270 -4.06 -6.66 -7.59
N VAL A 271 -2.78 -6.70 -7.29
CA VAL A 271 -1.87 -7.76 -7.73
C VAL A 271 -1.68 -8.74 -6.59
N VAL A 272 -1.96 -10.02 -6.81
CA VAL A 272 -1.78 -11.11 -5.83
C VAL A 272 -0.86 -12.17 -6.44
N ALA A 273 0.18 -12.55 -5.73
CA ALA A 273 1.15 -13.56 -6.17
C ALA A 273 1.65 -13.30 -7.61
N GLY A 274 1.98 -12.05 -7.93
CA GLY A 274 2.51 -11.66 -9.23
C GLY A 274 1.47 -11.61 -10.37
N ARG A 275 0.16 -11.61 -10.07
CA ARG A 275 -0.91 -11.53 -11.08
C ARG A 275 -1.88 -10.40 -10.77
N ALA A 276 -2.18 -9.56 -11.75
CA ALA A 276 -3.28 -8.60 -11.67
C ALA A 276 -4.61 -9.36 -11.59
N THR A 277 -5.39 -9.14 -10.54
CA THR A 277 -6.59 -9.91 -10.25
C THR A 277 -7.85 -9.03 -10.20
N HIS A 278 -8.02 -8.26 -9.14
CA HIS A 278 -9.21 -7.45 -8.91
C HIS A 278 -8.97 -6.02 -9.40
N VAL A 279 -9.93 -5.47 -10.13
CA VAL A 279 -9.84 -4.11 -10.67
C VAL A 279 -11.09 -3.33 -10.30
N VAL A 280 -10.90 -2.09 -9.85
CA VAL A 280 -11.97 -1.10 -9.64
C VAL A 280 -11.62 0.14 -10.43
N ALA A 281 -12.51 0.61 -11.27
CA ALA A 281 -12.43 1.93 -11.89
C ALA A 281 -13.13 2.96 -10.99
N ARG A 282 -12.44 4.08 -10.72
CA ARG A 282 -12.91 5.16 -9.85
C ARG A 282 -13.04 6.42 -10.68
N GLY A 283 -14.20 7.04 -10.66
CA GLY A 283 -14.50 8.24 -11.43
C GLY A 283 -14.83 9.44 -10.55
N SER A 284 -14.32 10.63 -10.90
CA SER A 284 -14.52 11.86 -10.16
C SER A 284 -14.65 13.08 -11.09
N ARG A 285 -15.44 14.06 -10.67
CA ARG A 285 -15.48 15.40 -11.29
C ARG A 285 -14.33 16.30 -10.83
N THR A 286 -13.53 15.83 -9.89
CA THR A 286 -12.36 16.52 -9.35
C THR A 286 -11.08 15.78 -9.71
N PRO A 287 -9.89 16.37 -9.55
CA PRO A 287 -8.64 15.68 -9.78
C PRO A 287 -8.42 14.43 -8.90
N MET A 288 -9.05 14.39 -7.71
CA MET A 288 -8.98 13.27 -6.76
C MET A 288 -10.07 12.25 -7.04
N THR A 289 -9.71 11.03 -7.35
CA THR A 289 -10.61 9.93 -7.74
C THR A 289 -10.89 8.93 -6.61
N ASN A 290 -10.33 9.16 -5.43
CA ASN A 290 -10.47 8.28 -4.28
C ASN A 290 -11.95 8.12 -3.85
N LEU A 291 -12.42 6.86 -3.70
CA LEU A 291 -13.82 6.56 -3.32
C LEU A 291 -14.21 7.10 -1.94
N HIS A 292 -13.26 7.28 -1.01
CA HIS A 292 -13.55 7.87 0.30
C HIS A 292 -14.05 9.34 0.22
N LEU A 293 -13.79 10.01 -0.90
CA LEU A 293 -14.31 11.36 -1.16
C LEU A 293 -15.71 11.37 -1.79
N GLY A 294 -16.46 10.25 -1.72
CA GLY A 294 -17.79 10.15 -2.32
C GLY A 294 -17.78 9.99 -3.84
N ASN A 295 -16.64 9.65 -4.42
CA ASN A 295 -16.51 9.40 -5.86
C ASN A 295 -17.17 8.09 -6.27
N ALA A 296 -17.56 7.98 -7.55
CA ALA A 296 -18.29 6.84 -8.07
C ALA A 296 -17.39 5.70 -8.53
N ARG A 297 -17.89 4.47 -8.48
CA ARG A 297 -17.33 3.37 -9.29
C ARG A 297 -17.81 3.54 -10.73
N VAL A 298 -16.90 3.34 -11.67
CA VAL A 298 -17.15 3.36 -13.12
C VAL A 298 -17.06 1.94 -13.66
N ASP A 299 -17.74 1.66 -14.76
CA ASP A 299 -17.63 0.38 -15.45
C ASP A 299 -16.20 0.13 -15.95
N VAL A 300 -15.57 -0.93 -15.42
CA VAL A 300 -14.20 -1.35 -15.79
C VAL A 300 -14.12 -1.74 -17.26
N ASP A 301 -15.16 -2.38 -17.80
CA ASP A 301 -15.20 -2.78 -19.21
C ASP A 301 -15.31 -1.57 -20.13
N ALA A 302 -15.98 -0.48 -19.71
CA ALA A 302 -15.98 0.77 -20.45
C ALA A 302 -14.58 1.38 -20.54
N VAL A 303 -13.82 1.37 -19.44
CA VAL A 303 -12.40 1.80 -19.46
C VAL A 303 -11.60 0.94 -20.42
N ARG A 304 -11.72 -0.40 -20.31
CA ARG A 304 -11.02 -1.36 -21.16
C ARG A 304 -11.31 -1.14 -22.65
N ARG A 305 -12.58 -0.99 -23.00
CA ARG A 305 -12.97 -0.67 -24.40
C ARG A 305 -12.36 0.64 -24.87
N THR A 306 -12.29 1.64 -24.00
CA THR A 306 -11.79 2.99 -24.34
C THR A 306 -10.29 3.00 -24.61
N VAL A 307 -9.49 2.24 -23.84
CA VAL A 307 -8.03 2.19 -24.01
C VAL A 307 -7.59 1.09 -24.99
N GLY A 308 -8.51 0.19 -25.38
CA GLY A 308 -8.25 -0.96 -26.24
C GLY A 308 -7.56 -2.11 -25.51
N SER A 309 -7.62 -3.32 -26.10
CA SER A 309 -7.07 -4.53 -25.46
C SER A 309 -5.55 -4.44 -25.24
N ALA A 310 -4.80 -3.99 -26.24
CA ALA A 310 -3.35 -3.87 -26.13
C ALA A 310 -2.93 -2.88 -25.03
N GLY A 311 -3.55 -1.69 -24.97
CA GLY A 311 -3.28 -0.70 -23.92
C GLY A 311 -3.68 -1.19 -22.53
N TRP A 312 -4.77 -1.96 -22.44
CA TRP A 312 -5.18 -2.57 -21.19
C TRP A 312 -4.18 -3.65 -20.72
N ASP A 313 -3.77 -4.55 -21.59
CA ASP A 313 -2.87 -5.65 -21.24
C ASP A 313 -1.49 -5.12 -20.84
N GLU A 314 -0.99 -4.10 -21.52
CA GLU A 314 0.25 -3.40 -21.16
C GLU A 314 0.14 -2.71 -19.79
N ALA A 315 -0.99 -2.06 -19.51
CA ALA A 315 -1.26 -1.42 -18.22
C ALA A 315 -1.33 -2.45 -17.08
N MET A 316 -1.97 -3.61 -17.28
CA MET A 316 -1.99 -4.69 -16.30
C MET A 316 -0.58 -5.28 -16.09
N ALA A 317 0.21 -5.45 -17.15
CA ALA A 317 1.62 -5.86 -17.04
C ALA A 317 2.44 -4.84 -16.25
N THR A 318 2.17 -3.55 -16.41
CA THR A 318 2.80 -2.48 -15.62
C THR A 318 2.44 -2.59 -14.13
N CYS A 319 1.19 -2.89 -13.78
CA CYS A 319 0.81 -3.14 -12.39
C CYS A 319 1.55 -4.35 -11.80
N VAL A 320 1.74 -5.41 -12.58
CA VAL A 320 2.52 -6.58 -12.17
C VAL A 320 3.99 -6.22 -11.95
N ARG A 321 4.60 -5.42 -12.85
CA ARG A 321 5.97 -4.93 -12.65
C ARG A 321 6.09 -4.06 -11.40
N ALA A 322 5.13 -3.17 -11.16
CA ALA A 322 5.10 -2.34 -9.95
C ALA A 322 5.03 -3.18 -8.67
N ALA A 323 4.18 -4.21 -8.64
CA ALA A 323 4.12 -5.15 -7.53
C ALA A 323 5.43 -5.97 -7.40
N GLY A 324 6.08 -6.28 -8.53
CA GLY A 324 7.39 -6.96 -8.58
C GLY A 324 8.53 -6.19 -7.92
N CYS A 325 8.37 -4.87 -7.71
CA CYS A 325 9.28 -4.07 -6.89
C CYS A 325 9.21 -4.41 -5.39
N PHE A 326 8.22 -5.23 -4.98
CA PHE A 326 7.98 -5.67 -3.60
C PHE A 326 7.87 -7.21 -3.55
N PRO A 327 8.97 -7.93 -3.86
CA PRO A 327 8.92 -9.37 -4.14
C PRO A 327 8.68 -10.25 -2.89
N ARG A 328 8.80 -9.68 -1.69
CA ARG A 328 8.54 -10.39 -0.44
C ARG A 328 7.11 -10.16 0.08
N THR A 329 6.24 -9.52 -0.71
CA THR A 329 4.86 -9.21 -0.35
C THR A 329 3.88 -9.92 -1.28
N LEU A 330 2.93 -10.69 -0.72
CA LEU A 330 1.96 -11.50 -1.46
C LEU A 330 1.06 -10.64 -2.34
N HIS A 331 0.64 -9.47 -1.85
CA HIS A 331 -0.31 -8.62 -2.55
C HIS A 331 0.06 -7.14 -2.46
N VAL A 332 -0.14 -6.43 -3.55
CA VAL A 332 0.07 -4.99 -3.66
C VAL A 332 -1.11 -4.37 -4.39
N GLY A 333 -1.71 -3.34 -3.82
CA GLY A 333 -2.68 -2.49 -4.52
C GLY A 333 -1.97 -1.43 -5.33
N VAL A 334 -2.29 -1.31 -6.61
CA VAL A 334 -1.67 -0.35 -7.53
C VAL A 334 -2.73 0.63 -8.01
N ASP A 335 -2.48 1.93 -7.86
CA ASP A 335 -3.29 2.98 -8.47
C ASP A 335 -2.72 3.33 -9.83
N LEU A 336 -3.45 2.98 -10.88
CA LEU A 336 -3.04 3.15 -12.26
C LEU A 336 -3.83 4.27 -12.93
N LEU A 337 -3.12 5.15 -13.60
CA LEU A 337 -3.65 6.30 -14.32
C LEU A 337 -3.47 6.09 -15.81
N PHE A 338 -4.52 6.28 -16.61
CA PHE A 338 -4.39 6.47 -18.06
C PHE A 338 -4.37 7.96 -18.38
N SER A 339 -3.52 8.37 -19.30
CA SER A 339 -3.50 9.75 -19.80
C SER A 339 -4.73 10.07 -20.66
N VAL A 340 -5.09 11.33 -20.75
CA VAL A 340 -6.25 11.80 -21.54
C VAL A 340 -6.17 11.41 -23.00
N ASP A 341 -4.97 11.31 -23.57
CA ASP A 341 -4.71 10.87 -24.95
C ASP A 341 -4.82 9.35 -25.13
N ARG A 342 -5.02 8.58 -24.05
CA ARG A 342 -5.11 7.11 -24.01
C ARG A 342 -3.85 6.36 -24.46
N ARG A 343 -2.75 7.08 -24.73
CA ARG A 343 -1.50 6.50 -25.26
C ARG A 343 -0.52 6.11 -24.17
N ARG A 344 -0.68 6.68 -22.99
CA ARG A 344 0.24 6.47 -21.88
C ARG A 344 -0.54 6.09 -20.62
N HIS A 345 0.12 5.37 -19.78
CA HIS A 345 -0.34 5.10 -18.41
C HIS A 345 0.82 5.27 -17.44
N ALA A 346 0.49 5.46 -16.17
CA ALA A 346 1.48 5.59 -15.12
C ALA A 346 0.92 5.04 -13.80
N VAL A 347 1.79 4.57 -12.93
CA VAL A 347 1.45 4.18 -11.56
C VAL A 347 1.50 5.45 -10.69
N GLY A 348 0.36 5.83 -10.12
CA GLY A 348 0.25 7.00 -9.25
C GLY A 348 0.57 6.69 -7.79
N GLU A 349 0.38 5.43 -7.35
CA GLU A 349 0.64 4.99 -5.98
C GLU A 349 0.65 3.45 -5.90
N VAL A 350 1.42 2.91 -4.95
CA VAL A 350 1.35 1.52 -4.52
C VAL A 350 0.91 1.44 -3.06
N ASN A 351 0.14 0.42 -2.71
CA ASN A 351 -0.53 0.32 -1.42
C ASN A 351 -0.35 -1.08 -0.83
N ALA A 352 0.29 -1.18 0.35
CA ALA A 352 0.49 -2.43 1.08
C ALA A 352 -0.83 -3.10 1.50
N PHE A 353 -1.88 -2.30 1.74
CA PHE A 353 -3.19 -2.75 2.18
C PHE A 353 -4.28 -2.37 1.18
N GLY A 354 -3.98 -2.49 -0.12
CA GLY A 354 -4.88 -2.15 -1.22
C GLY A 354 -5.98 -3.16 -1.51
N ASP A 355 -6.12 -4.20 -0.68
CA ASP A 355 -6.97 -5.37 -0.87
C ASP A 355 -8.42 -5.21 -0.38
N LEU A 356 -8.78 -4.08 0.24
CA LEU A 356 -10.16 -3.82 0.66
C LEU A 356 -11.00 -3.33 -0.52
N LEU A 357 -11.51 -4.27 -1.33
CA LEU A 357 -12.34 -4.03 -2.51
C LEU A 357 -13.70 -4.76 -2.38
N PRO A 358 -14.63 -4.25 -1.54
CA PRO A 358 -15.89 -4.92 -1.28
C PRO A 358 -16.70 -5.15 -2.56
N GLY A 359 -17.24 -6.38 -2.74
CA GLY A 359 -18.09 -6.74 -3.86
C GLY A 359 -17.36 -6.92 -5.19
N VAL A 360 -16.03 -6.83 -5.23
CA VAL A 360 -15.24 -7.09 -6.44
C VAL A 360 -14.80 -8.56 -6.44
N LEU A 361 -15.13 -9.26 -7.50
CA LEU A 361 -14.78 -10.67 -7.65
C LEU A 361 -13.84 -10.88 -8.84
N HIS A 362 -12.87 -11.75 -8.66
CA HIS A 362 -12.05 -12.31 -9.74
C HIS A 362 -12.24 -13.82 -9.79
N ARG A 363 -12.79 -14.33 -10.89
CA ARG A 363 -13.10 -15.77 -11.06
C ARG A 363 -13.90 -16.35 -9.88
N GLY A 364 -14.89 -15.59 -9.41
CA GLY A 364 -15.78 -15.97 -8.31
C GLY A 364 -15.20 -15.82 -6.90
N ARG A 365 -13.99 -15.33 -6.74
CA ARG A 365 -13.35 -15.10 -5.43
C ARG A 365 -13.19 -13.61 -5.15
N ASP A 366 -13.35 -13.22 -3.90
CA ASP A 366 -12.96 -11.89 -3.40
C ASP A 366 -11.45 -11.78 -3.22
N THR A 367 -10.98 -10.63 -2.76
CA THR A 367 -9.56 -10.33 -2.60
C THR A 367 -8.86 -11.22 -1.59
N TRP A 368 -9.54 -11.60 -0.52
CA TRP A 368 -8.99 -12.48 0.52
C TRP A 368 -8.98 -13.94 0.08
N GLY A 369 -10.04 -14.39 -0.60
CA GLY A 369 -10.11 -15.73 -1.21
C GLY A 369 -9.00 -15.97 -2.22
N GLU A 370 -8.61 -14.94 -2.99
CA GLU A 370 -7.47 -15.05 -3.91
C GLU A 370 -6.12 -15.13 -3.18
N GLN A 371 -5.95 -14.38 -2.07
CA GLN A 371 -4.76 -14.45 -1.21
C GLN A 371 -4.65 -15.83 -0.54
N VAL A 372 -5.73 -16.31 0.08
CA VAL A 372 -5.79 -17.64 0.72
C VAL A 372 -5.48 -18.74 -0.30
N ARG A 373 -6.07 -18.65 -1.51
CA ARG A 373 -5.75 -19.61 -2.60
C ARG A 373 -4.25 -19.62 -2.90
N ALA A 374 -3.62 -18.48 -3.01
CA ALA A 374 -2.19 -18.40 -3.29
C ALA A 374 -1.36 -19.05 -2.16
N LEU A 375 -1.73 -18.83 -0.89
CA LEU A 375 -1.07 -19.45 0.25
C LEU A 375 -1.24 -20.97 0.26
N VAL A 376 -2.43 -21.48 0.00
CA VAL A 376 -2.73 -22.92 -0.11
C VAL A 376 -1.96 -23.57 -1.28
N GLN A 377 -1.77 -22.83 -2.37
CA GLN A 377 -0.97 -23.27 -3.52
C GLN A 377 0.54 -23.17 -3.29
N GLY A 378 0.98 -22.83 -2.07
CA GLY A 378 2.38 -22.84 -1.69
C GLY A 378 3.16 -21.58 -2.02
N TRP A 379 2.49 -20.43 -2.25
CA TRP A 379 3.20 -19.17 -2.42
C TRP A 379 4.13 -18.90 -1.23
N ARG A 380 5.33 -18.41 -1.54
CA ARG A 380 6.37 -17.98 -0.58
C ARG A 380 7.01 -16.69 -1.09
N PRO A 381 7.50 -15.81 -0.21
CA PRO A 381 8.25 -14.63 -0.61
C PRO A 381 9.55 -15.02 -1.33
N HIS A 382 9.91 -14.27 -2.37
CA HIS A 382 11.18 -14.46 -3.06
C HIS A 382 12.35 -14.14 -2.13
N GLY A 383 13.41 -14.97 -2.15
CA GLY A 383 14.62 -14.77 -1.34
C GLY A 383 14.65 -15.51 -0.01
N THR A 384 13.62 -16.30 0.35
CA THR A 384 13.63 -17.17 1.54
C THR A 384 14.02 -18.62 1.20
N SER A 385 14.82 -18.86 0.17
CA SER A 385 15.46 -20.18 -0.01
C SER A 385 16.33 -20.42 1.21
N ARG A 386 16.02 -21.47 1.95
CA ARG A 386 16.81 -22.00 3.06
C ARG A 386 18.27 -22.11 2.60
N PRO A 387 19.25 -21.46 3.24
CA PRO A 387 20.64 -21.66 2.85
C PRO A 387 21.02 -23.10 3.15
N ALA A 388 21.26 -23.90 2.09
CA ALA A 388 22.14 -25.03 2.19
C ALA A 388 23.54 -24.45 2.39
N GLY A 389 24.05 -24.56 3.63
CA GLY A 389 25.39 -24.32 4.08
C GLY A 389 26.30 -23.45 3.18
N ARG A 390 26.38 -22.16 3.47
CA ARG A 390 27.57 -21.31 3.32
C ARG A 390 27.40 -20.09 4.22
N GLU A 391 28.35 -19.88 5.08
CA GLU A 391 28.51 -18.67 5.88
C GLU A 391 28.63 -17.47 4.93
N ALA A 392 27.75 -16.48 5.12
CA ALA A 392 27.87 -15.17 4.50
C ALA A 392 28.48 -14.20 5.53
N PRO A 393 29.28 -13.20 5.09
CA PRO A 393 29.88 -12.24 6.01
C PRO A 393 28.84 -11.34 6.66
N ASP A 394 29.12 -10.95 7.89
CA ASP A 394 28.30 -10.15 8.79
C ASP A 394 27.82 -8.84 8.14
N GLU A 395 26.53 -8.77 7.78
CA GLU A 395 25.81 -7.51 7.73
C GLU A 395 25.34 -7.18 9.16
N GLU A 396 25.74 -6.03 9.66
CA GLU A 396 25.38 -5.49 10.97
C GLU A 396 23.85 -5.46 11.15
N GLN A 397 23.33 -6.52 11.77
CA GLN A 397 21.95 -6.57 12.21
C GLN A 397 21.79 -5.66 13.44
N LEU A 398 21.02 -4.58 13.28
CA LEU A 398 20.58 -3.78 14.41
C LEU A 398 19.88 -4.69 15.44
N PRO A 399 20.23 -4.60 16.75
CA PRO A 399 19.63 -5.43 17.77
C PRO A 399 18.14 -5.16 17.91
N CYS A 400 17.32 -6.21 18.14
CA CYS A 400 15.91 -6.08 18.45
C CYS A 400 15.73 -5.18 19.68
N PRO A 401 14.89 -4.14 19.61
CA PRO A 401 14.62 -3.27 20.76
C PRO A 401 14.00 -4.08 21.90
N THR A 402 14.59 -3.96 23.09
CA THR A 402 14.11 -4.56 24.35
C THR A 402 12.82 -3.94 24.82
#